data_dbf6a12ada88d72d0cec2e82ae4681c1
#
_entry.id   dbf6a12ada88d72d0cec2e82ae4681c1
#
_cell.length_a   1.000
_cell.length_b   1.000
_cell.length_c   1.000
_cell.angle_alpha   90.00
_cell.angle_beta   90.00
_cell.angle_gamma   90.00
#
_symmetry.space_group_name_H-M   'P 1'
#
loop_
_entity.id
_entity.type
_entity.pdbx_description
1 polymer ?
#
loop_
_entity_poly.entity_id
_entity_poly.type
_entity_poly.pdbx_seq_one_letter_code
_entity_poly.pdbx_strand_id
1 'polypeptide(L)'
;MFERITQMLIKEFIQILRDPRMRTVIFVMPLVQTLVFGYAVTTDVTHVPTAIFDLDNSRASRELVARFTGSGYFDVVGYVDREEEARNLVDHGLAKAVLRMNKGFGEDLRAGRTAPLQIIVDGTDSNTAGIVLNYAGQIAGRFSEVVLHTRFVRATGQPAAPPRVVPETRA
;
A
#
# COMPACT_ATOMS: atom_id res chain seq x y z
N MET A 1 20.12 23.13 45.54
CA MET A 1 18.76 22.87 45.03
C MET A 1 18.66 21.57 44.26
N PHE A 2 19.59 21.28 43.39
CA PHE A 2 19.62 20.01 42.62
C PHE A 2 19.71 18.74 43.49
N GLU A 3 20.54 18.73 44.54
CA GLU A 3 20.65 17.57 45.41
C GLU A 3 19.36 17.17 46.10
N ARG A 4 18.54 18.13 46.52
CA ARG A 4 17.23 17.86 47.13
C ARG A 4 16.26 17.24 46.14
N ILE A 5 16.27 17.70 44.89
CA ILE A 5 15.45 17.16 43.82
C ILE A 5 15.87 15.69 43.51
N THR A 6 17.16 15.44 43.39
CA THR A 6 17.72 14.11 43.14
C THR A 6 17.36 13.12 44.26
N GLN A 7 17.50 13.56 45.53
CA GLN A 7 17.12 12.74 46.68
C GLN A 7 15.62 12.45 46.71
N MET A 8 14.78 13.42 46.37
CA MET A 8 13.31 13.19 46.20
C MET A 8 13.01 12.20 45.11
N LEU A 9 13.62 12.34 43.94
CA LEU A 9 13.42 11.41 42.82
C LEU A 9 13.83 9.96 43.18
N ILE A 10 14.99 9.81 43.81
CA ILE A 10 15.47 8.48 44.26
C ILE A 10 14.50 7.86 45.25
N LYS A 11 14.02 8.64 46.22
CA LYS A 11 13.05 8.16 47.22
C LYS A 11 11.74 7.73 46.55
N GLU A 12 11.20 8.54 45.65
CA GLU A 12 9.97 8.22 44.91
C GLU A 12 10.15 6.95 44.04
N PHE A 13 11.29 6.84 43.36
CA PHE A 13 11.59 5.64 42.57
C PHE A 13 11.65 4.37 43.40
N ILE A 14 12.31 4.42 44.57
CA ILE A 14 12.39 3.29 45.48
C ILE A 14 11.00 2.96 46.06
N GLN A 15 10.19 3.97 46.36
CA GLN A 15 8.84 3.78 46.89
C GLN A 15 7.92 3.13 45.85
N ILE A 16 7.97 3.58 44.59
CA ILE A 16 7.21 3.01 43.47
C ILE A 16 7.60 1.52 43.26
N LEU A 17 8.91 1.22 43.26
CA LEU A 17 9.40 -0.16 43.07
C LEU A 17 9.13 -1.06 44.28
N ARG A 18 8.90 -0.49 45.44
CA ARG A 18 8.60 -1.26 46.68
C ARG A 18 7.12 -1.59 46.79
N ASP A 19 6.23 -0.80 46.17
CA ASP A 19 4.77 -1.08 46.17
C ASP A 19 4.45 -2.16 45.15
N PRO A 20 3.93 -3.34 45.54
CA PRO A 20 3.58 -4.42 44.64
C PRO A 20 2.49 -4.03 43.63
N ARG A 21 1.57 -3.13 44.02
CA ARG A 21 0.50 -2.65 43.11
C ARG A 21 1.06 -1.76 42.02
N MET A 22 1.97 -0.84 42.38
CA MET A 22 2.64 0.05 41.43
C MET A 22 3.56 -0.70 40.48
N ARG A 23 4.29 -1.73 40.97
CA ARG A 23 5.06 -2.61 40.08
C ARG A 23 4.20 -3.28 39.02
N THR A 24 3.06 -3.84 39.46
CA THR A 24 2.13 -4.48 38.52
C THR A 24 1.64 -3.50 37.45
N VAL A 25 1.24 -2.29 37.82
CA VAL A 25 0.81 -1.29 36.86
C VAL A 25 1.91 -0.88 35.89
N ILE A 26 3.13 -0.63 36.38
CA ILE A 26 4.25 -0.15 35.57
C ILE A 26 4.75 -1.22 34.57
N PHE A 27 4.75 -2.49 34.97
CA PHE A 27 5.28 -3.57 34.12
C PHE A 27 4.20 -4.32 33.35
N VAL A 28 3.06 -4.59 33.95
CA VAL A 28 1.98 -5.36 33.30
C VAL A 28 1.20 -4.52 32.31
N MET A 29 0.93 -3.24 32.63
CA MET A 29 0.16 -2.39 31.71
C MET A 29 0.84 -2.17 30.36
N PRO A 30 2.15 -1.83 30.26
CA PRO A 30 2.82 -1.73 28.99
C PRO A 30 2.83 -3.06 28.21
N LEU A 31 2.95 -4.20 28.92
CA LEU A 31 2.89 -5.51 28.28
C LEU A 31 1.52 -5.78 27.67
N VAL A 32 0.46 -5.51 28.44
CA VAL A 32 -0.93 -5.65 27.97
C VAL A 32 -1.20 -4.70 26.82
N GLN A 33 -0.77 -3.43 26.92
CA GLN A 33 -0.90 -2.46 25.84
C GLN A 33 -0.17 -2.91 24.57
N THR A 34 1.06 -3.41 24.71
CA THR A 34 1.82 -3.92 23.55
C THR A 34 1.10 -5.10 22.88
N LEU A 35 0.55 -6.03 23.66
CA LEU A 35 -0.23 -7.15 23.13
C LEU A 35 -1.52 -6.67 22.45
N VAL A 36 -2.26 -5.79 23.09
CA VAL A 36 -3.52 -5.25 22.54
C VAL A 36 -3.25 -4.46 21.28
N PHE A 37 -2.31 -3.52 21.30
CA PHE A 37 -1.98 -2.72 20.12
C PHE A 37 -1.29 -3.55 19.04
N GLY A 38 -0.42 -4.50 19.40
CA GLY A 38 0.20 -5.40 18.42
C GLY A 38 -0.82 -6.27 17.70
N TYR A 39 -1.90 -6.68 18.36
CA TYR A 39 -2.99 -7.43 17.74
C TYR A 39 -3.98 -6.51 16.98
N ALA A 40 -4.30 -5.34 17.53
CA ALA A 40 -5.29 -4.43 16.96
C ALA A 40 -4.77 -3.64 15.74
N VAL A 41 -3.43 -3.46 15.62
CA VAL A 41 -2.82 -2.67 14.54
C VAL A 41 -2.61 -3.48 13.25
N THR A 42 -2.82 -4.79 13.26
CA THR A 42 -2.79 -5.60 12.04
C THR A 42 -4.10 -5.40 11.26
N THR A 43 -4.37 -4.19 10.81
CA THR A 43 -5.41 -3.91 9.81
C THR A 43 -4.78 -4.14 8.44
N ASP A 44 -4.73 -5.40 8.04
CA ASP A 44 -4.37 -5.76 6.67
C ASP A 44 -5.50 -5.25 5.76
N VAL A 45 -5.23 -4.19 5.01
CA VAL A 45 -6.19 -3.62 4.06
C VAL A 45 -6.19 -4.53 2.84
N THR A 46 -7.08 -5.51 2.86
CA THR A 46 -7.32 -6.46 1.77
C THR A 46 -8.72 -6.27 1.21
N HIS A 47 -8.97 -6.74 0.01
CA HIS A 47 -10.30 -6.70 -0.61
C HIS A 47 -10.86 -5.27 -0.79
N VAL A 48 -10.01 -4.36 -1.30
CA VAL A 48 -10.41 -2.96 -1.56
C VAL A 48 -11.39 -2.91 -2.73
N PRO A 49 -12.66 -2.49 -2.52
CA PRO A 49 -13.64 -2.37 -3.58
C PRO A 49 -13.15 -1.35 -4.60
N THR A 50 -12.95 -1.79 -5.86
CA THR A 50 -12.28 -1.00 -6.89
C THR A 50 -13.10 -0.96 -8.16
N ALA A 51 -13.38 0.24 -8.67
CA ALA A 51 -14.00 0.42 -9.97
C ALA A 51 -12.93 0.53 -11.07
N ILE A 52 -13.21 -0.04 -12.23
CA ILE A 52 -12.33 0.02 -13.39
C ILE A 52 -12.88 1.00 -14.40
N PHE A 53 -12.12 2.03 -14.72
CA PHE A 53 -12.43 3.01 -15.74
C PHE A 53 -11.41 2.91 -16.89
N ASP A 54 -11.63 1.91 -17.75
CA ASP A 54 -10.75 1.58 -18.86
C ASP A 54 -11.30 2.13 -20.20
N LEU A 55 -10.77 3.29 -20.61
CA LEU A 55 -11.10 3.92 -21.88
C LEU A 55 -10.30 3.37 -23.06
N ASP A 56 -9.24 2.59 -22.79
CA ASP A 56 -8.37 2.03 -23.82
C ASP A 56 -8.85 0.65 -24.30
N ASN A 57 -9.36 -0.15 -23.39
CA ASN A 57 -9.87 -1.50 -23.63
C ASN A 57 -8.92 -2.37 -24.46
N SER A 58 -7.62 -2.18 -24.31
CA SER A 58 -6.58 -2.93 -25.01
C SER A 58 -6.24 -4.24 -24.27
N ARG A 59 -5.42 -5.08 -24.92
CA ARG A 59 -4.87 -6.26 -24.25
C ARG A 59 -4.02 -5.86 -23.04
N ALA A 60 -3.27 -4.76 -23.15
CA ALA A 60 -2.37 -4.32 -22.09
C ALA A 60 -3.14 -3.77 -20.87
N SER A 61 -4.23 -2.99 -21.11
CA SER A 61 -5.07 -2.51 -20.00
C SER A 61 -5.76 -3.65 -19.27
N ARG A 62 -6.31 -4.63 -20.00
CA ARG A 62 -6.91 -5.83 -19.40
C ARG A 62 -5.89 -6.68 -18.63
N GLU A 63 -4.66 -6.81 -19.13
CA GLU A 63 -3.60 -7.52 -18.41
C GLU A 63 -3.24 -6.82 -17.10
N LEU A 64 -3.16 -5.48 -17.12
CA LEU A 64 -2.94 -4.69 -15.89
C LEU A 64 -4.07 -4.90 -14.89
N VAL A 65 -5.33 -4.78 -15.32
CA VAL A 65 -6.51 -5.04 -14.45
C VAL A 65 -6.45 -6.43 -13.85
N ALA A 66 -6.11 -7.45 -14.65
CA ALA A 66 -5.97 -8.83 -14.16
C ALA A 66 -4.90 -8.96 -13.06
N ARG A 67 -3.83 -8.19 -13.11
CA ARG A 67 -2.81 -8.16 -12.05
C ARG A 67 -3.31 -7.51 -10.77
N PHE A 68 -4.13 -6.45 -10.89
CA PHE A 68 -4.77 -5.86 -9.73
C PHE A 68 -5.72 -6.85 -9.06
N THR A 69 -6.61 -7.48 -9.83
CA THR A 69 -7.56 -8.49 -9.33
C THR A 69 -6.85 -9.72 -8.75
N GLY A 70 -5.81 -10.19 -9.43
CA GLY A 70 -5.04 -11.36 -8.99
C GLY A 70 -4.12 -11.11 -7.79
N SER A 71 -3.99 -9.86 -7.34
CA SER A 71 -3.15 -9.52 -6.19
C SER A 71 -3.78 -9.88 -4.84
N GLY A 72 -5.11 -10.06 -4.77
CA GLY A 72 -5.86 -10.25 -3.54
C GLY A 72 -6.08 -8.97 -2.72
N TYR A 73 -5.52 -7.83 -3.15
CA TYR A 73 -5.72 -6.54 -2.47
C TYR A 73 -6.90 -5.75 -3.04
N PHE A 74 -7.29 -5.99 -4.29
CA PHE A 74 -8.29 -5.22 -5.01
C PHE A 74 -9.40 -6.11 -5.53
N ASP A 75 -10.63 -5.80 -5.15
CA ASP A 75 -11.84 -6.48 -5.64
C ASP A 75 -12.56 -5.58 -6.65
N VAL A 76 -12.72 -6.05 -7.88
CA VAL A 76 -13.42 -5.29 -8.90
C VAL A 76 -14.92 -5.32 -8.63
N VAL A 77 -15.49 -4.15 -8.29
CA VAL A 77 -16.93 -3.99 -8.03
C VAL A 77 -17.70 -3.58 -9.28
N GLY A 78 -17.03 -3.09 -10.32
CA GLY A 78 -17.67 -2.71 -11.57
C GLY A 78 -16.71 -2.11 -12.59
N TYR A 79 -17.15 -2.14 -13.83
CA TYR A 79 -16.54 -1.43 -14.94
C TYR A 79 -17.41 -0.23 -15.27
N VAL A 80 -16.80 0.93 -15.43
CA VAL A 80 -17.50 2.19 -15.73
C VAL A 80 -16.93 2.83 -16.97
N ASP A 81 -17.79 3.44 -17.77
CA ASP A 81 -17.43 4.07 -19.03
C ASP A 81 -17.47 5.60 -18.92
N ARG A 82 -18.01 6.14 -17.83
CA ARG A 82 -18.17 7.58 -17.58
C ARG A 82 -17.57 7.97 -16.25
N GLU A 83 -16.97 9.16 -16.25
CA GLU A 83 -16.37 9.73 -15.04
C GLU A 83 -17.39 9.97 -13.93
N GLU A 84 -18.62 10.34 -14.28
CA GLU A 84 -19.71 10.55 -13.31
C GLU A 84 -20.09 9.25 -12.59
N GLU A 85 -20.07 8.13 -13.29
CA GLU A 85 -20.33 6.81 -12.69
C GLU A 85 -19.21 6.44 -11.72
N ALA A 86 -17.95 6.66 -12.10
CA ALA A 86 -16.81 6.43 -11.22
C ALA A 86 -16.89 7.27 -9.95
N ARG A 87 -17.22 8.57 -10.07
CA ARG A 87 -17.43 9.46 -8.93
C ARG A 87 -18.57 8.98 -8.04
N ASN A 88 -19.71 8.65 -8.62
CA ASN A 88 -20.87 8.16 -7.87
C ASN A 88 -20.53 6.92 -7.03
N LEU A 89 -19.74 5.99 -7.57
CA LEU A 89 -19.32 4.80 -6.81
C LEU A 89 -18.45 5.16 -5.62
N VAL A 90 -17.56 6.15 -5.77
CA VAL A 90 -16.70 6.61 -4.66
C VAL A 90 -17.50 7.41 -3.64
N ASP A 91 -18.33 8.37 -4.09
CA ASP A 91 -19.11 9.25 -3.21
C ASP A 91 -20.13 8.49 -2.35
N HIS A 92 -20.66 7.37 -2.88
CA HIS A 92 -21.55 6.49 -2.12
C HIS A 92 -20.81 5.39 -1.35
N GLY A 93 -19.49 5.38 -1.36
CA GLY A 93 -18.66 4.39 -0.64
C GLY A 93 -18.73 2.98 -1.21
N LEU A 94 -19.28 2.80 -2.42
CA LEU A 94 -19.35 1.51 -3.12
C LEU A 94 -18.01 1.09 -3.72
N ALA A 95 -17.16 2.07 -4.06
CA ALA A 95 -15.77 1.86 -4.43
C ALA A 95 -14.86 2.70 -3.55
N LYS A 96 -13.74 2.14 -3.11
CA LYS A 96 -12.69 2.84 -2.36
C LYS A 96 -11.54 3.29 -3.26
N ALA A 97 -11.44 2.69 -4.45
CA ALA A 97 -10.46 3.06 -5.45
C ALA A 97 -11.05 3.02 -6.86
N VAL A 98 -10.49 3.82 -7.76
CA VAL A 98 -10.77 3.79 -9.20
C VAL A 98 -9.46 3.68 -9.95
N LEU A 99 -9.34 2.67 -10.80
CA LEU A 99 -8.23 2.53 -11.74
C LEU A 99 -8.65 3.11 -13.09
N ARG A 100 -8.03 4.23 -13.49
CA ARG A 100 -8.33 4.89 -14.75
C ARG A 100 -7.19 4.73 -15.74
N MET A 101 -7.51 4.21 -16.91
CA MET A 101 -6.63 4.10 -18.07
C MET A 101 -7.22 4.88 -19.23
N ASN A 102 -6.47 5.85 -19.74
CA ASN A 102 -6.93 6.68 -20.87
C ASN A 102 -6.70 5.96 -22.19
N LYS A 103 -7.41 6.42 -23.24
CA LYS A 103 -7.20 5.96 -24.63
C LYS A 103 -5.74 6.11 -25.03
N GLY A 104 -5.20 5.12 -25.73
CA GLY A 104 -3.81 5.08 -26.14
C GLY A 104 -2.85 4.42 -25.16
N PHE A 105 -3.33 3.97 -23.98
CA PHE A 105 -2.50 3.32 -22.97
C PHE A 105 -1.70 2.13 -23.55
N GLY A 106 -2.35 1.21 -24.25
CA GLY A 106 -1.68 0.06 -24.86
C GLY A 106 -0.81 0.44 -26.07
N GLU A 107 -1.14 1.51 -26.78
CA GLU A 107 -0.31 2.03 -27.87
C GLU A 107 0.99 2.63 -27.33
N ASP A 108 0.89 3.45 -26.28
CA ASP A 108 2.04 4.06 -25.62
C ASP A 108 2.99 2.98 -25.07
N LEU A 109 2.47 1.97 -24.41
CA LEU A 109 3.26 0.84 -23.98
C LEU A 109 3.95 0.12 -25.14
N ARG A 110 3.27 -0.12 -26.25
CA ARG A 110 3.88 -0.75 -27.43
C ARG A 110 4.97 0.11 -28.08
N ALA A 111 4.71 1.42 -28.15
CA ALA A 111 5.66 2.38 -28.73
C ALA A 111 6.84 2.71 -27.80
N GLY A 112 6.80 2.28 -26.53
CA GLY A 112 7.82 2.59 -25.56
C GLY A 112 7.73 3.97 -24.92
N ARG A 113 6.58 4.55 -25.04
CA ARG A 113 6.26 5.80 -24.37
C ARG A 113 5.75 5.50 -22.96
N THR A 114 5.72 6.53 -22.12
CA THR A 114 5.09 6.46 -20.81
C THR A 114 3.58 6.34 -20.97
N ALA A 115 2.98 5.28 -20.43
CA ALA A 115 1.54 5.07 -20.40
C ALA A 115 1.03 5.40 -18.99
N PRO A 116 0.31 6.53 -18.79
CA PRO A 116 -0.12 6.94 -17.47
C PRO A 116 -1.27 6.05 -16.96
N LEU A 117 -1.12 5.54 -15.74
CA LEU A 117 -2.18 4.94 -14.94
C LEU A 117 -2.58 5.95 -13.87
N GLN A 118 -3.84 6.34 -13.82
CA GLN A 118 -4.36 7.17 -12.74
C GLN A 118 -5.08 6.29 -11.71
N ILE A 119 -4.76 6.51 -10.45
CA ILE A 119 -5.38 5.84 -9.32
C ILE A 119 -6.05 6.90 -8.46
N ILE A 120 -7.37 6.83 -8.36
CA ILE A 120 -8.18 7.73 -7.54
C ILE A 120 -8.60 6.93 -6.32
N VAL A 121 -8.43 7.48 -5.12
CA VAL A 121 -8.72 6.79 -3.86
C VAL A 121 -9.64 7.66 -3.01
N ASP A 122 -10.56 7.03 -2.30
CA ASP A 122 -11.35 7.70 -1.26
C ASP A 122 -10.42 8.17 -0.14
N GLY A 123 -10.30 9.49 -0.01
CA GLY A 123 -9.43 10.15 0.98
C GLY A 123 -10.05 10.30 2.37
N THR A 124 -11.25 9.78 2.62
CA THR A 124 -11.95 9.90 3.91
C THR A 124 -11.14 9.25 5.04
N ASP A 125 -10.45 8.14 4.74
CA ASP A 125 -9.46 7.52 5.61
C ASP A 125 -8.07 7.58 4.94
N SER A 126 -7.26 8.54 5.40
CA SER A 126 -5.92 8.78 4.83
C SER A 126 -4.96 7.60 5.03
N ASN A 127 -5.12 6.81 6.10
CA ASN A 127 -4.27 5.66 6.34
C ASN A 127 -4.56 4.56 5.32
N THR A 128 -5.83 4.21 5.15
CA THR A 128 -6.27 3.25 4.12
C THR A 128 -5.89 3.72 2.71
N ALA A 129 -6.10 5.01 2.40
CA ALA A 129 -5.71 5.58 1.11
C ALA A 129 -4.22 5.44 0.83
N GLY A 130 -3.36 5.70 1.82
CA GLY A 130 -1.91 5.53 1.71
C GLY A 130 -1.50 4.08 1.42
N ILE A 131 -2.13 3.12 2.09
CA ILE A 131 -1.87 1.68 1.89
C ILE A 131 -2.30 1.25 0.49
N VAL A 132 -3.49 1.66 0.04
CA VAL A 132 -4.03 1.39 -1.30
C VAL A 132 -3.11 1.92 -2.39
N LEU A 133 -2.66 3.17 -2.28
CA LEU A 133 -1.72 3.78 -3.23
C LEU A 133 -0.37 3.05 -3.27
N ASN A 134 0.12 2.59 -2.12
CA ASN A 134 1.37 1.82 -2.05
C ASN A 134 1.24 0.48 -2.79
N TYR A 135 0.20 -0.31 -2.52
CA TYR A 135 -0.03 -1.57 -3.23
C TYR A 135 -0.24 -1.37 -4.72
N ALA A 136 -1.02 -0.36 -5.09
CA ALA A 136 -1.26 -0.02 -6.49
C ALA A 136 0.04 0.37 -7.21
N GLY A 137 0.89 1.16 -6.56
CA GLY A 137 2.22 1.52 -7.07
C GLY A 137 3.13 0.31 -7.27
N GLN A 138 3.14 -0.63 -6.33
CA GLN A 138 3.91 -1.87 -6.45
C GLN A 138 3.44 -2.74 -7.62
N ILE A 139 2.11 -2.89 -7.81
CA ILE A 139 1.54 -3.67 -8.92
C ILE A 139 1.88 -3.02 -10.26
N ALA A 140 1.71 -1.70 -10.38
CA ALA A 140 2.06 -0.94 -11.58
C ALA A 140 3.56 -1.00 -11.88
N GLY A 141 4.41 -0.92 -10.86
CA GLY A 141 5.86 -1.07 -10.98
C GLY A 141 6.26 -2.44 -11.53
N ARG A 142 5.75 -3.52 -10.95
CA ARG A 142 6.00 -4.89 -11.43
C ARG A 142 5.48 -5.10 -12.86
N PHE A 143 4.34 -4.52 -13.20
CA PHE A 143 3.83 -4.56 -14.57
C PHE A 143 4.79 -3.87 -15.54
N SER A 144 5.28 -2.69 -15.18
CA SER A 144 6.26 -1.93 -15.98
C SER A 144 7.55 -2.72 -16.20
N GLU A 145 8.07 -3.38 -15.18
CA GLU A 145 9.25 -4.25 -15.30
C GLU A 145 9.04 -5.39 -16.29
N VAL A 146 7.89 -6.06 -16.25
CA VAL A 146 7.55 -7.14 -17.18
C VAL A 146 7.44 -6.63 -18.61
N VAL A 147 6.81 -5.46 -18.81
CA VAL A 147 6.70 -4.84 -20.13
C VAL A 147 8.07 -4.49 -20.68
N LEU A 148 8.93 -3.85 -19.88
CA LEU A 148 10.29 -3.49 -20.25
C LEU A 148 11.13 -4.74 -20.59
N HIS A 149 11.07 -5.76 -19.75
CA HIS A 149 11.75 -7.04 -19.96
C HIS A 149 11.32 -7.69 -21.29
N THR A 150 10.01 -7.77 -21.51
CA THR A 150 9.46 -8.38 -22.75
C THR A 150 9.90 -7.62 -24.00
N ARG A 151 10.00 -6.31 -23.92
CA ARG A 151 10.49 -5.45 -25.01
C ARG A 151 11.97 -5.64 -25.25
N PHE A 152 12.78 -5.68 -24.21
CA PHE A 152 14.23 -5.91 -24.32
C PHE A 152 14.50 -7.24 -25.01
N VAL A 153 13.84 -8.33 -24.58
CA VAL A 153 13.96 -9.65 -25.20
C VAL A 153 13.58 -9.63 -26.68
N ARG A 154 12.50 -8.93 -27.04
CA ARG A 154 12.07 -8.80 -28.44
C ARG A 154 13.08 -7.99 -29.30
N ALA A 155 13.70 -6.98 -28.72
CA ALA A 155 14.64 -6.11 -29.44
C ALA A 155 16.02 -6.76 -29.60
N THR A 156 16.48 -7.52 -28.62
CA THR A 156 17.85 -8.07 -28.59
C THR A 156 17.94 -9.55 -28.94
N GLY A 157 16.80 -10.27 -28.88
CA GLY A 157 16.79 -11.73 -29.04
C GLY A 157 17.45 -12.48 -27.88
N GLN A 158 17.94 -11.78 -26.87
CA GLN A 158 18.62 -12.38 -25.72
C GLN A 158 17.68 -12.37 -24.50
N PRO A 159 17.61 -13.45 -23.71
CA PRO A 159 16.91 -13.43 -22.44
C PRO A 159 17.60 -12.41 -21.52
N ALA A 160 16.90 -11.33 -21.16
CA ALA A 160 17.43 -10.41 -20.17
C ALA A 160 17.60 -11.16 -18.85
N ALA A 161 18.79 -11.12 -18.27
CA ALA A 161 18.98 -11.62 -16.92
C ALA A 161 18.05 -10.79 -15.98
N PRO A 162 17.28 -11.43 -15.09
CA PRO A 162 16.45 -10.69 -14.16
C PRO A 162 17.34 -9.75 -13.34
N PRO A 163 16.92 -8.52 -13.06
CA PRO A 163 17.69 -7.61 -12.23
C PRO A 163 17.97 -8.30 -10.89
N ARG A 164 19.23 -8.60 -10.62
CA ARG A 164 19.68 -9.11 -9.34
C ARG A 164 19.83 -7.93 -8.39
N VAL A 165 18.95 -7.85 -7.41
CA VAL A 165 19.22 -7.02 -6.23
C VAL A 165 20.29 -7.76 -5.42
N VAL A 166 21.52 -7.28 -5.47
CA VAL A 166 22.60 -7.75 -4.60
C VAL A 166 22.56 -6.86 -3.35
N PRO A 167 22.23 -7.40 -2.17
CA PRO A 167 22.35 -6.63 -0.95
C PRO A 167 23.84 -6.42 -0.67
N GLU A 168 24.34 -5.19 -0.83
CA GLU A 168 25.64 -4.80 -0.31
C GLU A 168 25.54 -4.68 1.20
N THR A 169 25.95 -5.71 1.91
CA THR A 169 26.21 -5.63 3.36
C THR A 169 27.57 -4.97 3.55
N ARG A 170 27.59 -3.69 3.91
CA ARG A 170 28.78 -3.05 4.48
C ARG A 170 28.91 -3.50 5.94
N ALA A 171 29.98 -4.24 6.22
CA ALA A 171 30.48 -4.49 7.57
C ALA A 171 31.19 -3.26 8.12
#